data_833fe865d97ae32bae07ea8997dca52a
#
_entry.id   833fe865d97ae32bae07ea8997dca52a
#
_cell.length_a   1.000
_cell.length_b   1.000
_cell.length_c   1.000
_cell.angle_alpha   90.00
_cell.angle_beta   90.00
_cell.angle_gamma   90.00
#
_symmetry.space_group_name_H-M   'P 1'
#
loop_
_entity.id
_entity.type
_entity.pdbx_description
1 polymer ?
#
loop_
_entity_poly.entity_id
_entity_poly.type
_entity_poly.pdbx_seq_one_letter_code
_entity_poly.pdbx_strand_id
1 'polypeptide(L)'
;MSLNVVASKILRWNIVGINNLRTQFIICTKCSVSVYNDRSIITMKEETSEKSSSVPIQIESDSDQMDTPGGFLANSCRRGRRGICVPVVVFGAIIACVLLAFTAFASPTHTSGNLQQVLIVFRHGDKNPAQTYPNDPYSKYEWPDGWGALTKKGMLQLYTLGQRLREMYRSFIGDKYQSKDLLVHSSYADRCIMSAQALLAALYQPGTEDMFIPGLAWRPIPVHTIPRNIDKLIVAKAPCPRLERELQQAYSNFSASANGSLDTMYRELSDYTGKKIASVLDVELLYNLLEIEVLNNLKLPEWAKNYFNNRTRELAAQSLALFTSNVMQRRLRGGPLLKDILTNMWTRRNGTNDHKMYLYSAHDLTLVTILRTMGFTDELTRPEYGAALIFELYTTAGGQDHEVRISYLNNTETKVPRVMNVKGCEEPCLLETLFGVWEPVLPQDWNSECLT
;
A
#
# COMPACT_ATOMS: atom_id res chain seq x y z
N MET A 1 4.45 -3.50 22.66
CA MET A 1 4.66 -4.58 21.67
C MET A 1 3.56 -5.59 21.88
N SER A 2 2.59 -5.68 20.97
CA SER A 2 1.47 -6.62 21.09
C SER A 2 1.83 -7.88 20.30
N LEU A 3 1.93 -9.01 20.96
CA LEU A 3 2.07 -10.33 20.33
C LEU A 3 0.72 -11.04 20.40
N ASN A 4 0.06 -11.22 19.28
CA ASN A 4 -1.09 -12.09 19.15
C ASN A 4 -0.60 -13.51 18.84
N VAL A 5 -0.73 -14.41 19.80
CA VAL A 5 -0.42 -15.85 19.62
C VAL A 5 -1.71 -16.65 19.77
N VAL A 6 -2.12 -17.32 18.71
CA VAL A 6 -3.21 -18.30 18.74
C VAL A 6 -2.58 -19.68 18.89
N ALA A 7 -2.81 -20.36 19.99
CA ALA A 7 -2.32 -21.72 20.24
C ALA A 7 -3.44 -22.67 20.67
N SER A 8 -3.46 -23.86 20.08
CA SER A 8 -4.50 -24.90 20.28
C SER A 8 -4.19 -25.94 21.37
N LYS A 9 -3.20 -25.71 22.26
CA LYS A 9 -2.87 -26.61 23.40
C LYS A 9 -2.25 -25.82 24.55
N ILE A 10 -2.54 -26.25 25.79
CA ILE A 10 -1.92 -25.69 27.00
C ILE A 10 -0.49 -26.25 27.09
N LEU A 11 0.52 -25.40 26.92
CA LEU A 11 1.93 -25.74 27.17
C LEU A 11 2.43 -24.88 28.34
N ARG A 12 2.98 -25.53 29.34
CA ARG A 12 3.66 -24.84 30.45
C ARG A 12 5.15 -24.77 30.13
N TRP A 13 5.69 -23.56 30.08
CA TRP A 13 7.12 -23.34 29.93
C TRP A 13 7.63 -22.52 31.10
N ASN A 14 8.74 -22.99 31.70
CA ASN A 14 9.49 -22.21 32.68
C ASN A 14 10.67 -21.56 31.97
N ILE A 15 10.68 -20.25 31.84
CA ILE A 15 11.83 -19.50 31.29
C ILE A 15 12.52 -18.80 32.45
N VAL A 16 13.80 -19.07 32.64
CA VAL A 16 14.68 -18.36 33.54
C VAL A 16 15.32 -17.23 32.77
N GLY A 17 14.92 -16.00 33.04
CA GLY A 17 15.51 -14.80 32.43
C GLY A 17 16.79 -14.37 33.16
N ILE A 18 17.58 -13.52 32.51
CA ILE A 18 18.94 -13.06 32.92
C ILE A 18 18.97 -12.27 34.25
N ASN A 19 17.89 -12.15 34.99
CA ASN A 19 17.83 -11.45 36.28
C ASN A 19 17.09 -12.24 37.36
N ASN A 20 17.25 -13.55 37.42
CA ASN A 20 16.74 -14.41 38.51
C ASN A 20 15.25 -14.29 38.86
N LEU A 21 14.40 -13.85 37.96
CA LEU A 21 12.94 -13.86 38.12
C LEU A 21 12.33 -15.07 37.43
N ARG A 22 11.69 -15.98 38.17
CA ARG A 22 10.88 -17.06 37.62
C ARG A 22 9.51 -16.50 37.24
N THR A 23 9.20 -16.46 35.96
CA THR A 23 7.88 -16.07 35.49
C THR A 23 7.18 -17.30 34.92
N GLN A 24 6.03 -17.66 35.44
CA GLN A 24 5.16 -18.70 34.90
C GLN A 24 4.14 -18.06 33.96
N PHE A 25 4.09 -18.53 32.72
CA PHE A 25 3.06 -18.12 31.77
C PHE A 25 2.00 -19.19 31.65
N ILE A 26 0.75 -18.80 31.90
CA ILE A 26 -0.43 -19.65 31.64
C ILE A 26 -1.05 -19.13 30.35
N ILE A 27 -1.04 -19.91 29.27
CA ILE A 27 -1.67 -19.56 28.01
C ILE A 27 -3.04 -20.19 27.93
N CYS A 28 -4.06 -19.36 27.88
CA CYS A 28 -5.44 -19.78 27.65
C CYS A 28 -5.74 -19.76 26.14
N THR A 29 -6.41 -20.76 25.62
CA THR A 29 -6.67 -20.95 24.19
C THR A 29 -7.68 -19.98 23.59
N LYS A 30 -8.25 -19.07 24.39
CA LYS A 30 -9.24 -18.08 23.97
C LYS A 30 -9.04 -16.69 24.60
N CYS A 31 -7.83 -16.37 25.08
CA CYS A 31 -7.55 -15.10 25.74
C CYS A 31 -6.51 -14.30 24.96
N SER A 32 -6.72 -13.00 24.78
CA SER A 32 -5.71 -12.07 24.29
C SER A 32 -4.94 -11.46 25.45
N VAL A 33 -3.60 -11.46 25.37
CA VAL A 33 -2.71 -10.91 26.40
C VAL A 33 -2.05 -9.64 25.83
N SER A 34 -2.30 -8.50 26.50
CA SER A 34 -1.62 -7.24 26.20
C SER A 34 -0.62 -6.93 27.31
N VAL A 35 0.66 -6.76 26.95
CA VAL A 35 1.73 -6.39 27.87
C VAL A 35 2.10 -4.94 27.62
N TYR A 36 1.90 -4.08 28.62
CA TYR A 36 2.38 -2.69 28.62
C TYR A 36 3.66 -2.58 29.47
N ASN A 37 4.67 -1.98 28.88
CA ASN A 37 5.95 -1.76 29.56
C ASN A 37 5.86 -0.42 30.29
N ASP A 38 5.36 -0.44 31.48
CA ASP A 38 5.77 0.31 32.67
C ASP A 38 4.86 -0.05 33.83
N ARG A 39 5.48 -0.73 34.83
CA ARG A 39 4.87 -1.15 36.08
C ARG A 39 3.61 -2.05 35.99
N SER A 40 3.87 -3.34 35.72
CA SER A 40 3.18 -4.47 36.37
C SER A 40 1.64 -4.42 36.51
N ILE A 41 0.90 -4.31 35.40
CA ILE A 41 -0.50 -4.71 35.38
C ILE A 41 -0.71 -5.63 34.16
N ILE A 42 -1.00 -6.90 34.41
CA ILE A 42 -1.39 -7.86 33.37
C ILE A 42 -2.91 -7.98 33.43
N THR A 43 -3.60 -7.58 32.38
CA THR A 43 -5.04 -7.75 32.26
C THR A 43 -5.34 -8.89 31.30
N MET A 44 -6.10 -9.90 31.71
CA MET A 44 -6.62 -10.95 30.84
C MET A 44 -8.09 -10.66 30.53
N LYS A 45 -8.44 -10.69 29.26
CA LYS A 45 -9.84 -10.65 28.81
C LYS A 45 -10.20 -11.97 28.15
N GLU A 46 -11.29 -12.55 28.58
CA GLU A 46 -11.91 -13.73 27.96
C GLU A 46 -12.97 -13.26 26.96
N GLU A 47 -12.84 -13.66 25.70
CA GLU A 47 -13.86 -13.42 24.68
C GLU A 47 -14.93 -14.53 24.77
N THR A 48 -15.92 -14.32 25.61
CA THR A 48 -17.19 -14.99 25.48
C THR A 48 -18.28 -13.96 25.22
N SER A 49 -19.13 -14.25 24.26
CA SER A 49 -20.29 -13.43 23.93
C SER A 49 -21.24 -13.42 25.11
N GLU A 50 -21.20 -12.43 25.91
CA GLU A 50 -22.10 -11.84 26.88
C GLU A 50 -21.39 -11.49 28.17
N LYS A 51 -21.35 -10.18 28.45
CA LYS A 51 -20.91 -9.52 29.70
C LYS A 51 -19.43 -9.63 30.09
N SER A 52 -18.72 -8.58 29.78
CA SER A 52 -17.36 -8.32 30.28
C SER A 52 -17.37 -8.08 31.79
N SER A 53 -16.77 -8.98 32.55
CA SER A 53 -16.32 -8.70 33.92
C SER A 53 -14.79 -8.81 33.97
N SER A 54 -14.14 -7.71 34.31
CA SER A 54 -12.68 -7.67 34.54
C SER A 54 -12.43 -7.97 36.01
N VAL A 55 -11.65 -9.02 36.31
CA VAL A 55 -11.16 -9.34 37.65
C VAL A 55 -9.70 -8.88 37.75
N PRO A 56 -9.35 -7.96 38.65
CA PRO A 56 -7.97 -7.61 38.92
C PRO A 56 -7.28 -8.68 39.78
N ILE A 57 -6.15 -9.19 39.34
CA ILE A 57 -5.28 -10.07 40.13
C ILE A 57 -4.23 -9.19 40.80
N GLN A 58 -4.29 -9.09 42.10
CA GLN A 58 -3.21 -8.52 42.92
C GLN A 58 -2.13 -9.59 43.13
N ILE A 59 -0.89 -9.22 42.86
CA ILE A 59 0.26 -10.03 43.24
C ILE A 59 0.84 -9.40 44.50
N GLU A 60 0.60 -10.06 45.64
CA GLU A 60 1.31 -9.74 46.86
C GLU A 60 2.74 -10.24 46.78
N SER A 61 3.67 -9.35 47.08
CA SER A 61 5.08 -9.67 47.26
C SER A 61 5.32 -9.95 48.74
N ASP A 62 5.32 -11.20 49.12
CA ASP A 62 5.85 -11.61 50.43
C ASP A 62 7.37 -11.60 50.35
N SER A 63 7.95 -10.71 51.17
CA SER A 63 9.33 -10.71 51.54
C SER A 63 9.43 -11.42 52.90
N ASP A 64 9.72 -12.70 52.90
CA ASP A 64 10.24 -13.32 54.12
C ASP A 64 11.46 -14.21 53.86
N GLN A 65 12.31 -14.04 54.78
CA GLN A 65 13.67 -14.55 54.93
C GLN A 65 13.72 -16.10 55.05
N MET A 66 14.87 -16.54 54.58
CA MET A 66 15.74 -17.45 55.27
C MET A 66 15.53 -18.95 55.13
N ASP A 67 16.62 -19.47 54.93
CA ASP A 67 17.27 -20.71 55.40
C ASP A 67 17.65 -21.67 54.30
N THR A 68 18.94 -21.75 54.12
CA THR A 68 19.65 -22.84 53.49
C THR A 68 19.53 -24.10 54.29
N PRO A 69 19.27 -25.24 53.68
CA PRO A 69 20.10 -26.40 53.96
C PRO A 69 20.79 -26.92 52.70
N GLY A 70 22.09 -27.06 52.90
CA GLY A 70 22.97 -27.70 51.96
C GLY A 70 22.69 -29.19 51.79
N GLY A 71 23.10 -29.66 50.64
CA GLY A 71 23.33 -31.09 50.44
C GLY A 71 22.19 -31.86 49.80
N PHE A 72 22.31 -32.02 48.49
CA PHE A 72 22.01 -33.29 47.79
C PHE A 72 22.23 -33.07 46.28
N LEU A 73 23.45 -33.24 45.83
CA LEU A 73 23.82 -33.67 44.49
C LEU A 73 25.37 -33.81 44.38
N ALA A 74 25.93 -34.50 45.36
CA ALA A 74 27.29 -35.02 45.21
C ALA A 74 27.20 -36.49 45.63
N ASN A 75 26.87 -37.36 44.68
CA ASN A 75 27.35 -38.73 44.60
C ASN A 75 26.59 -39.50 43.51
N SER A 76 27.11 -39.54 42.35
CA SER A 76 27.17 -40.70 41.47
C SER A 76 27.91 -40.40 40.19
N CYS A 77 29.21 -40.25 40.32
CA CYS A 77 30.09 -40.46 39.17
C CYS A 77 31.22 -41.36 39.63
N ARG A 78 30.96 -42.68 39.63
CA ARG A 78 32.02 -43.69 39.79
C ARG A 78 32.87 -43.70 38.52
N ARG A 79 34.13 -43.48 38.72
CA ARG A 79 35.25 -43.52 37.78
C ARG A 79 35.25 -44.82 36.98
N GLY A 80 34.79 -44.81 35.74
CA GLY A 80 35.01 -45.82 34.72
C GLY A 80 35.64 -45.18 33.52
N ARG A 81 36.75 -45.70 33.06
CA ARG A 81 37.56 -45.20 31.93
C ARG A 81 36.70 -45.09 30.65
N ARG A 82 36.79 -43.91 29.96
CA ARG A 82 36.28 -43.63 28.62
C ARG A 82 34.73 -43.67 28.44
N GLY A 83 34.09 -42.61 28.87
CA GLY A 83 32.72 -42.36 28.49
C GLY A 83 32.37 -40.87 28.74
N ILE A 84 32.26 -40.10 27.67
CA ILE A 84 31.66 -38.77 27.70
C ILE A 84 30.21 -38.94 28.19
N CYS A 85 29.82 -38.31 29.27
CA CYS A 85 28.52 -38.48 29.87
C CYS A 85 27.41 -38.16 28.83
N VAL A 86 26.58 -39.13 28.48
CA VAL A 86 25.49 -39.06 27.52
C VAL A 86 24.61 -37.77 27.69
N PRO A 87 24.28 -37.27 28.92
CA PRO A 87 23.51 -36.02 29.07
C PRO A 87 24.25 -34.79 28.55
N VAL A 88 25.57 -34.71 28.61
CA VAL A 88 26.35 -33.55 28.13
C VAL A 88 26.35 -33.51 26.59
N VAL A 89 26.43 -34.68 25.95
CA VAL A 89 26.38 -34.78 24.48
C VAL A 89 25.00 -34.45 23.95
N VAL A 90 23.94 -34.94 24.63
CA VAL A 90 22.56 -34.64 24.23
C VAL A 90 22.24 -33.17 24.41
N PHE A 91 22.68 -32.53 25.50
CA PHE A 91 22.48 -31.09 25.71
C PHE A 91 23.27 -30.24 24.72
N GLY A 92 24.49 -30.63 24.41
CA GLY A 92 25.31 -29.98 23.37
C GLY A 92 24.69 -30.14 21.96
N ALA A 93 24.12 -31.27 21.64
CA ALA A 93 23.42 -31.50 20.37
C ALA A 93 22.14 -30.67 20.26
N ILE A 94 21.34 -30.55 21.34
CA ILE A 94 20.14 -29.74 21.36
C ILE A 94 20.50 -28.25 21.21
N ILE A 95 21.52 -27.75 21.89
CA ILE A 95 21.99 -26.37 21.75
C ILE A 95 22.52 -26.13 20.32
N ALA A 96 23.27 -27.05 19.75
CA ALA A 96 23.75 -26.94 18.37
C ALA A 96 22.59 -26.94 17.35
N CYS A 97 21.58 -27.80 17.54
CA CYS A 97 20.37 -27.81 16.70
C CYS A 97 19.55 -26.52 16.85
N VAL A 98 19.42 -25.96 18.05
CA VAL A 98 18.75 -24.67 18.27
C VAL A 98 19.54 -23.53 17.63
N LEU A 99 20.85 -23.51 17.76
CA LEU A 99 21.71 -22.49 17.12
C LEU A 99 21.69 -22.63 15.59
N LEU A 100 21.72 -23.86 15.04
CA LEU A 100 21.57 -24.10 13.62
C LEU A 100 20.16 -23.75 13.10
N ALA A 101 19.12 -23.99 13.87
CA ALA A 101 17.77 -23.52 13.55
C ALA A 101 17.67 -21.98 13.58
N PHE A 102 18.28 -21.31 14.55
CA PHE A 102 18.34 -19.85 14.59
C PHE A 102 19.11 -19.26 13.42
N THR A 103 20.20 -19.89 12.97
CA THR A 103 20.95 -19.43 11.78
C THR A 103 20.21 -19.75 10.48
N ALA A 104 19.43 -20.81 10.40
CA ALA A 104 18.60 -21.15 9.24
C ALA A 104 17.36 -20.26 9.10
N PHE A 105 16.87 -19.67 10.20
CA PHE A 105 15.76 -18.70 10.20
C PHE A 105 16.21 -17.24 10.21
N ALA A 106 17.50 -16.96 10.30
CA ALA A 106 18.02 -15.63 10.00
C ALA A 106 17.91 -15.45 8.48
N SER A 107 16.77 -14.95 8.00
CA SER A 107 16.70 -14.40 6.66
C SER A 107 17.88 -13.45 6.51
N PRO A 108 18.65 -13.51 5.40
CA PRO A 108 19.72 -12.57 5.17
C PRO A 108 19.12 -11.18 5.29
N THR A 109 19.48 -10.45 6.35
CA THR A 109 19.20 -9.03 6.41
C THR A 109 20.00 -8.44 5.27
N HIS A 110 19.33 -8.22 4.13
CA HIS A 110 19.90 -7.42 3.07
C HIS A 110 20.23 -6.06 3.69
N THR A 111 21.50 -5.83 3.96
CA THR A 111 22.00 -4.51 4.33
C THR A 111 21.86 -3.67 3.07
N SER A 112 20.68 -3.07 2.90
CA SER A 112 20.48 -2.07 1.87
C SER A 112 21.42 -0.92 2.15
N GLY A 113 21.98 -0.38 1.09
CA GLY A 113 22.72 0.87 1.15
C GLY A 113 21.82 2.06 1.50
N ASN A 114 22.30 3.25 1.23
CA ASN A 114 21.57 4.47 1.55
C ASN A 114 20.47 4.76 0.52
N LEU A 115 19.30 5.20 1.02
CA LEU A 115 18.21 5.72 0.18
C LEU A 115 18.69 6.96 -0.59
N GLN A 116 18.47 6.98 -1.90
CA GLN A 116 18.88 8.04 -2.81
C GLN A 116 17.71 8.86 -3.35
N GLN A 117 16.57 8.21 -3.62
CA GLN A 117 15.41 8.89 -4.20
C GLN A 117 14.13 8.09 -3.91
N VAL A 118 13.00 8.80 -3.80
CA VAL A 118 11.66 8.23 -3.64
C VAL A 118 10.72 8.85 -4.66
N LEU A 119 10.00 8.03 -5.41
CA LEU A 119 8.97 8.48 -6.34
C LEU A 119 7.63 7.82 -5.98
N ILE A 120 6.58 8.60 -5.88
CA ILE A 120 5.28 8.13 -5.39
C ILE A 120 4.17 8.55 -6.35
N VAL A 121 3.45 7.56 -6.87
CA VAL A 121 2.23 7.78 -7.66
C VAL A 121 1.04 7.43 -6.78
N PHE A 122 0.14 8.38 -6.52
CA PHE A 122 -1.00 8.15 -5.63
C PHE A 122 -2.33 8.60 -6.23
N ARG A 123 -3.39 7.87 -5.91
CA ARG A 123 -4.76 8.21 -6.28
C ARG A 123 -5.27 9.36 -5.40
N HIS A 124 -6.04 10.29 -5.97
CA HIS A 124 -6.76 11.31 -5.21
C HIS A 124 -7.65 10.70 -4.10
N GLY A 125 -8.02 11.49 -3.13
CA GLY A 125 -8.92 11.08 -2.05
C GLY A 125 -10.37 10.89 -2.49
N ASP A 126 -11.23 10.54 -1.53
CA ASP A 126 -12.66 10.42 -1.73
C ASP A 126 -13.26 11.68 -2.37
N LYS A 127 -14.21 11.49 -3.28
CA LYS A 127 -14.80 12.56 -4.09
C LYS A 127 -16.30 12.38 -4.28
N ASN A 128 -16.98 13.47 -4.58
CA ASN A 128 -18.34 13.44 -5.07
C ASN A 128 -18.44 12.79 -6.45
N PRO A 129 -19.64 12.30 -6.87
CA PRO A 129 -19.84 11.79 -8.23
C PRO A 129 -19.48 12.85 -9.27
N ALA A 130 -18.90 12.43 -10.38
CA ALA A 130 -18.60 13.32 -11.49
C ALA A 130 -19.80 13.54 -12.44
N GLN A 131 -20.76 12.61 -12.41
CA GLN A 131 -21.97 12.60 -13.24
C GLN A 131 -23.04 11.74 -12.59
N THR A 132 -24.28 11.86 -13.08
CA THR A 132 -25.44 11.09 -12.67
C THR A 132 -26.08 10.41 -13.90
N TYR A 133 -27.22 9.73 -13.72
CA TYR A 133 -28.03 9.16 -14.79
C TYR A 133 -29.47 9.75 -14.74
N PRO A 134 -30.24 9.71 -15.85
CA PRO A 134 -31.56 10.39 -15.93
C PRO A 134 -32.54 10.04 -14.82
N ASN A 135 -32.64 8.77 -14.45
CA ASN A 135 -33.58 8.27 -13.42
C ASN A 135 -32.97 8.23 -12.01
N ASP A 136 -31.83 8.85 -11.78
CA ASP A 136 -31.17 8.89 -10.47
C ASP A 136 -32.02 9.69 -9.48
N PRO A 137 -32.45 9.08 -8.35
CA PRO A 137 -33.19 9.80 -7.32
C PRO A 137 -32.37 10.95 -6.71
N TYR A 138 -31.07 10.91 -6.84
CA TYR A 138 -30.12 11.90 -6.34
C TYR A 138 -29.61 12.87 -7.43
N SER A 139 -30.22 12.89 -8.61
CA SER A 139 -29.84 13.80 -9.71
C SER A 139 -29.85 15.29 -9.32
N LYS A 140 -30.67 15.67 -8.33
CA LYS A 140 -30.78 17.04 -7.77
C LYS A 140 -30.14 17.16 -6.39
N TYR A 141 -29.40 16.14 -5.94
CA TYR A 141 -28.73 16.21 -4.63
C TYR A 141 -27.60 17.26 -4.67
N GLU A 142 -27.62 18.15 -3.70
CA GLU A 142 -26.59 19.18 -3.56
C GLU A 142 -25.33 18.59 -2.93
N TRP A 143 -24.44 18.09 -3.79
CA TRP A 143 -23.16 17.57 -3.35
C TRP A 143 -22.30 18.69 -2.75
N PRO A 144 -21.78 18.54 -1.51
CA PRO A 144 -20.88 19.52 -0.93
C PRO A 144 -19.70 19.81 -1.89
N ASP A 145 -19.38 21.11 -2.05
CA ASP A 145 -18.35 21.58 -2.97
C ASP A 145 -18.57 21.25 -4.47
N GLY A 146 -19.69 20.63 -4.82
CA GLY A 146 -20.11 20.35 -6.19
C GLY A 146 -19.73 18.96 -6.74
N TRP A 147 -20.07 18.75 -7.99
CA TRP A 147 -19.83 17.48 -8.70
C TRP A 147 -18.34 17.23 -8.93
N GLY A 148 -17.89 16.01 -8.63
CA GLY A 148 -16.47 15.59 -8.81
C GLY A 148 -15.50 16.23 -7.84
N ALA A 149 -15.98 17.05 -6.90
CA ALA A 149 -15.14 17.71 -5.90
C ALA A 149 -14.53 16.71 -4.89
N LEU A 150 -13.36 17.03 -4.37
CA LEU A 150 -12.74 16.29 -3.27
C LEU A 150 -13.52 16.52 -1.99
N THR A 151 -13.91 15.45 -1.29
CA THR A 151 -14.64 15.57 -0.02
C THR A 151 -13.71 15.86 1.17
N LYS A 152 -14.28 16.28 2.29
CA LYS A 152 -13.54 16.40 3.57
C LYS A 152 -12.87 15.07 3.96
N LYS A 153 -13.55 13.94 3.72
CA LYS A 153 -12.99 12.61 3.92
C LYS A 153 -11.78 12.39 3.01
N GLY A 154 -11.88 12.77 1.74
CA GLY A 154 -10.78 12.70 0.78
C GLY A 154 -9.58 13.55 1.19
N MET A 155 -9.82 14.78 1.68
CA MET A 155 -8.75 15.64 2.22
C MET A 155 -8.05 14.96 3.40
N LEU A 156 -8.80 14.38 4.34
CA LEU A 156 -8.24 13.67 5.50
C LEU A 156 -7.44 12.43 5.09
N GLN A 157 -7.93 11.66 4.10
CA GLN A 157 -7.20 10.51 3.58
C GLN A 157 -5.81 10.91 3.08
N LEU A 158 -5.71 11.98 2.28
CA LEU A 158 -4.42 12.41 1.75
C LEU A 158 -3.54 13.09 2.80
N TYR A 159 -4.12 13.78 3.76
CA TYR A 159 -3.38 14.27 4.92
C TYR A 159 -2.76 13.11 5.71
N THR A 160 -3.53 12.04 5.96
CA THR A 160 -3.05 10.82 6.63
C THR A 160 -1.94 10.13 5.84
N LEU A 161 -2.05 10.05 4.50
CA LEU A 161 -0.97 9.54 3.66
C LEU A 161 0.28 10.43 3.80
N GLY A 162 0.12 11.76 3.82
CA GLY A 162 1.22 12.70 4.03
C GLY A 162 1.93 12.52 5.36
N GLN A 163 1.18 12.33 6.47
CA GLN A 163 1.75 12.03 7.79
C GLN A 163 2.60 10.76 7.75
N ARG A 164 2.06 9.71 7.10
CA ARG A 164 2.76 8.44 6.96
C ARG A 164 4.04 8.55 6.15
N LEU A 165 4.00 9.23 5.01
CA LEU A 165 5.19 9.46 4.20
C LEU A 165 6.23 10.27 4.96
N ARG A 166 5.80 11.21 5.81
CA ARG A 166 6.69 11.91 6.71
C ARG A 166 7.34 10.97 7.73
N GLU A 167 6.58 10.08 8.35
CA GLU A 167 7.14 9.07 9.27
C GLU A 167 8.15 8.17 8.58
N MET A 168 7.87 7.73 7.35
CA MET A 168 8.77 6.85 6.58
C MET A 168 10.05 7.55 6.12
N TYR A 169 9.96 8.80 5.72
CA TYR A 169 11.04 9.49 4.98
C TYR A 169 11.60 10.74 5.66
N ARG A 170 11.19 11.08 6.89
CA ARG A 170 11.63 12.30 7.59
C ARG A 170 13.14 12.44 7.66
N SER A 171 13.85 11.36 8.00
CA SER A 171 15.32 11.36 8.07
C SER A 171 15.99 11.62 6.72
N PHE A 172 15.32 11.28 5.64
CA PHE A 172 15.81 11.43 4.27
C PHE A 172 15.50 12.81 3.67
N ILE A 173 14.23 13.28 3.80
CA ILE A 173 13.79 14.56 3.22
C ILE A 173 14.01 15.75 4.14
N GLY A 174 14.29 15.52 5.42
CA GLY A 174 14.43 16.57 6.43
C GLY A 174 13.11 17.16 6.91
N ASP A 175 13.20 18.10 7.84
CA ASP A 175 12.04 18.75 8.46
C ASP A 175 11.51 19.95 7.66
N LYS A 176 12.38 20.60 6.90
CA LYS A 176 12.06 21.83 6.16
C LYS A 176 11.97 21.55 4.66
N TYR A 177 10.91 22.03 4.05
CA TYR A 177 10.78 21.99 2.59
C TYR A 177 11.90 22.78 1.91
N GLN A 178 12.51 22.14 0.91
CA GLN A 178 13.46 22.77 -0.01
C GLN A 178 13.02 22.45 -1.46
N SER A 179 12.94 23.46 -2.31
CA SER A 179 12.48 23.31 -3.69
C SER A 179 13.36 22.37 -4.52
N LYS A 180 14.65 22.27 -4.20
CA LYS A 180 15.57 21.33 -4.86
C LYS A 180 15.35 19.86 -4.48
N ASP A 181 14.68 19.59 -3.35
CA ASP A 181 14.51 18.24 -2.84
C ASP A 181 13.20 17.58 -3.28
N LEU A 182 12.18 18.37 -3.63
CA LEU A 182 10.84 17.87 -3.93
C LEU A 182 10.28 18.45 -5.21
N LEU A 183 9.76 17.60 -6.09
CA LEU A 183 8.95 17.98 -7.23
C LEU A 183 7.58 17.30 -7.18
N VAL A 184 6.51 18.08 -7.35
CA VAL A 184 5.14 17.59 -7.29
C VAL A 184 4.43 17.83 -8.60
N HIS A 185 4.01 16.74 -9.25
CA HIS A 185 3.16 16.75 -10.42
C HIS A 185 1.74 16.31 -10.04
N SER A 186 0.75 16.96 -10.62
CA SER A 186 -0.66 16.58 -10.46
C SER A 186 -1.35 16.49 -11.82
N SER A 187 -2.30 15.59 -11.92
CA SER A 187 -3.35 15.69 -12.93
C SER A 187 -3.98 17.10 -12.87
N TYR A 188 -4.45 17.59 -14.02
CA TYR A 188 -5.15 18.87 -14.12
C TYR A 188 -6.43 18.96 -13.28
N ALA A 189 -6.98 17.84 -12.82
CA ALA A 189 -8.24 17.81 -12.10
C ALA A 189 -8.10 18.37 -10.68
N ASP A 190 -8.99 19.28 -10.30
CA ASP A 190 -8.95 20.00 -9.00
C ASP A 190 -8.82 19.04 -7.82
N ARG A 191 -9.57 17.93 -7.83
CA ARG A 191 -9.47 16.90 -6.77
C ARG A 191 -8.08 16.32 -6.60
N CYS A 192 -7.30 16.21 -7.70
CA CYS A 192 -5.91 15.72 -7.64
C CYS A 192 -4.98 16.80 -7.10
N ILE A 193 -5.15 18.05 -7.53
CA ILE A 193 -4.40 19.21 -7.03
C ILE A 193 -4.63 19.39 -5.54
N MET A 194 -5.89 19.40 -5.11
CA MET A 194 -6.27 19.52 -3.69
C MET A 194 -5.77 18.32 -2.87
N SER A 195 -5.79 17.12 -3.44
CA SER A 195 -5.22 15.92 -2.82
C SER A 195 -3.73 16.05 -2.56
N ALA A 196 -2.98 16.56 -3.55
CA ALA A 196 -1.55 16.84 -3.38
C ALA A 196 -1.32 17.90 -2.29
N GLN A 197 -2.11 18.96 -2.26
CA GLN A 197 -2.01 20.02 -1.23
C GLN A 197 -2.30 19.48 0.18
N ALA A 198 -3.32 18.63 0.34
CA ALA A 198 -3.63 17.99 1.61
C ALA A 198 -2.49 17.06 2.10
N LEU A 199 -1.90 16.28 1.19
CA LEU A 199 -0.74 15.45 1.48
C LEU A 199 0.46 16.29 1.90
N LEU A 200 0.76 17.35 1.16
CA LEU A 200 1.89 18.25 1.41
C LEU A 200 1.77 19.01 2.73
N ALA A 201 0.54 19.36 3.14
CA ALA A 201 0.30 20.00 4.44
C ALA A 201 0.75 19.13 5.62
N ALA A 202 0.62 17.81 5.50
CA ALA A 202 1.11 16.87 6.50
C ALA A 202 2.60 16.52 6.31
N LEU A 203 3.04 16.32 5.06
CA LEU A 203 4.42 15.92 4.75
C LEU A 203 5.43 16.98 5.21
N TYR A 204 5.11 18.27 5.07
CA TYR A 204 5.96 19.40 5.44
C TYR A 204 5.22 20.39 6.35
N GLN A 205 4.54 19.88 7.37
CA GLN A 205 3.93 20.73 8.38
C GLN A 205 5.02 21.56 9.08
N PRO A 206 4.95 22.90 9.01
CA PRO A 206 5.98 23.76 9.63
C PRO A 206 5.94 23.70 11.15
N GLY A 207 7.11 23.77 11.76
CA GLY A 207 7.23 24.06 13.18
C GLY A 207 6.81 25.51 13.52
N THR A 208 6.61 25.81 14.80
CA THR A 208 6.14 27.13 15.26
C THR A 208 6.98 28.28 14.74
N GLU A 209 8.30 28.11 14.65
CA GLU A 209 9.25 29.13 14.18
C GLU A 209 9.28 29.28 12.64
N ASP A 210 8.80 28.27 11.90
CA ASP A 210 8.77 28.29 10.44
C ASP A 210 7.39 28.68 9.87
N MET A 211 6.41 28.97 10.73
CA MET A 211 5.08 29.44 10.33
C MET A 211 5.19 30.89 9.82
N PHE A 212 4.73 31.15 8.59
CA PHE A 212 4.70 32.51 8.03
C PHE A 212 3.56 33.37 8.60
N ILE A 213 2.54 32.73 9.21
CA ILE A 213 1.51 33.37 10.06
C ILE A 213 1.47 32.58 11.36
N PRO A 214 1.60 33.22 12.53
CA PRO A 214 1.50 32.56 13.82
C PRO A 214 0.20 31.78 13.97
N GLY A 215 0.30 30.50 14.34
CA GLY A 215 -0.84 29.61 14.51
C GLY A 215 -1.33 28.91 13.24
N LEU A 216 -0.82 29.25 12.04
CA LEU A 216 -1.13 28.58 10.80
C LEU A 216 -0.07 27.51 10.49
N ALA A 217 -0.33 26.27 10.87
CA ALA A 217 0.56 25.12 10.64
C ALA A 217 0.51 24.63 9.18
N TRP A 218 0.71 25.54 8.24
CA TRP A 218 0.70 25.28 6.80
C TRP A 218 1.70 26.16 6.09
N ARG A 219 2.28 25.65 5.00
CA ARG A 219 3.09 26.45 4.06
C ARG A 219 2.73 26.09 2.62
N PRO A 220 2.71 27.07 1.70
CA PRO A 220 2.51 26.81 0.28
C PRO A 220 3.70 26.03 -0.30
N ILE A 221 3.40 24.94 -1.04
CA ILE A 221 4.38 24.17 -1.81
C ILE A 221 3.83 24.07 -3.23
N PRO A 222 4.67 24.31 -4.27
CA PRO A 222 4.21 24.26 -5.66
C PRO A 222 3.70 22.88 -6.06
N VAL A 223 2.56 22.84 -6.74
CA VAL A 223 1.98 21.65 -7.39
C VAL A 223 1.87 21.99 -8.88
N HIS A 224 2.65 21.28 -9.71
CA HIS A 224 2.71 21.50 -11.14
C HIS A 224 1.68 20.62 -11.85
N THR A 225 1.01 21.17 -12.86
CA THR A 225 0.03 20.45 -13.68
C THR A 225 0.37 20.50 -15.15
N ILE A 226 -0.05 19.48 -15.89
CA ILE A 226 0.00 19.44 -17.35
C ILE A 226 -1.42 19.59 -17.87
N PRO A 227 -1.71 20.47 -18.84
CA PRO A 227 -3.03 20.55 -19.47
C PRO A 227 -3.49 19.19 -20.01
N ARG A 228 -4.76 18.85 -19.79
CA ARG A 228 -5.32 17.52 -20.08
C ARG A 228 -5.03 17.03 -21.50
N ASN A 229 -5.16 17.92 -22.46
CA ASN A 229 -5.05 17.60 -23.89
C ASN A 229 -3.62 17.35 -24.38
N ILE A 230 -2.60 17.58 -23.55
CA ILE A 230 -1.19 17.30 -23.87
C ILE A 230 -0.54 16.39 -22.81
N ASP A 231 -1.30 15.95 -21.81
CA ASP A 231 -0.80 15.07 -20.74
C ASP A 231 -0.61 13.64 -21.26
N LYS A 232 0.64 13.20 -21.33
CA LYS A 232 1.06 11.83 -21.66
C LYS A 232 1.34 10.99 -20.42
N LEU A 233 1.57 11.64 -19.27
CA LEU A 233 2.09 10.99 -18.07
C LEU A 233 0.97 10.45 -17.15
N ILE A 234 0.12 11.34 -16.65
CA ILE A 234 -0.82 11.02 -15.58
C ILE A 234 -2.18 10.61 -16.13
N VAL A 235 -2.78 11.45 -16.99
CA VAL A 235 -4.12 11.20 -17.54
C VAL A 235 -4.06 10.47 -18.89
N ALA A 236 -2.94 10.56 -19.59
CA ALA A 236 -2.71 9.99 -20.91
C ALA A 236 -3.82 10.35 -21.92
N LYS A 237 -4.13 11.65 -22.04
CA LYS A 237 -5.16 12.21 -22.93
C LYS A 237 -4.56 13.06 -24.07
N ALA A 238 -3.24 13.12 -24.18
CA ALA A 238 -2.62 13.63 -25.39
C ALA A 238 -3.06 12.80 -26.61
N PRO A 239 -3.31 13.41 -27.78
CA PRO A 239 -3.78 12.71 -28.97
C PRO A 239 -2.82 11.57 -29.38
N CYS A 240 -3.36 10.36 -29.49
CA CYS A 240 -2.62 9.17 -29.90
C CYS A 240 -3.54 8.23 -30.72
N PRO A 241 -3.65 8.42 -32.03
CA PRO A 241 -4.55 7.64 -32.88
C PRO A 241 -4.37 6.12 -32.73
N ARG A 242 -3.12 5.68 -32.59
CA ARG A 242 -2.84 4.26 -32.36
C ARG A 242 -3.47 3.75 -31.06
N LEU A 243 -3.27 4.49 -29.97
CA LEU A 243 -3.84 4.09 -28.66
C LEU A 243 -5.37 4.04 -28.68
N GLU A 244 -6.00 4.93 -29.45
CA GLU A 244 -7.46 4.91 -29.63
C GLU A 244 -7.92 3.67 -30.40
N ARG A 245 -7.23 3.30 -31.50
CA ARG A 245 -7.52 2.05 -32.26
C ARG A 245 -7.34 0.81 -31.38
N GLU A 246 -6.23 0.73 -30.65
CA GLU A 246 -5.97 -0.40 -29.74
C GLU A 246 -7.04 -0.54 -28.65
N LEU A 247 -7.53 0.58 -28.13
CA LEU A 247 -8.61 0.58 -27.13
C LEU A 247 -9.95 0.11 -27.75
N GLN A 248 -10.29 0.59 -28.94
CA GLN A 248 -11.49 0.12 -29.65
C GLN A 248 -11.42 -1.39 -29.90
N GLN A 249 -10.26 -1.91 -30.32
CA GLN A 249 -10.07 -3.34 -30.51
C GLN A 249 -10.20 -4.12 -29.19
N ALA A 250 -9.69 -3.59 -28.08
CA ALA A 250 -9.83 -4.20 -26.76
C ALA A 250 -11.31 -4.31 -26.34
N TYR A 251 -12.11 -3.26 -26.55
CA TYR A 251 -13.56 -3.31 -26.31
C TYR A 251 -14.27 -4.31 -27.21
N SER A 252 -13.92 -4.36 -28.50
CA SER A 252 -14.50 -5.32 -29.44
C SER A 252 -14.18 -6.76 -29.04
N ASN A 253 -12.94 -7.05 -28.69
CA ASN A 253 -12.53 -8.37 -28.22
C ASN A 253 -13.23 -8.78 -26.92
N PHE A 254 -13.37 -7.84 -25.98
CA PHE A 254 -14.11 -8.06 -24.73
C PHE A 254 -15.59 -8.40 -25.01
N SER A 255 -16.27 -7.62 -25.87
CA SER A 255 -17.67 -7.88 -26.24
C SER A 255 -17.84 -9.23 -26.93
N ALA A 256 -16.92 -9.59 -27.84
CA ALA A 256 -16.93 -10.90 -28.51
C ALA A 256 -16.73 -12.05 -27.51
N SER A 257 -15.82 -11.90 -26.54
CA SER A 257 -15.58 -12.93 -25.52
C SER A 257 -16.77 -13.08 -24.56
N ALA A 258 -17.49 -12.01 -24.28
CA ALA A 258 -18.69 -12.02 -23.45
C ALA A 258 -19.86 -12.77 -24.12
N ASN A 259 -19.85 -12.89 -25.45
CA ASN A 259 -20.82 -13.70 -26.25
C ASN A 259 -22.27 -13.50 -25.80
N GLY A 260 -22.71 -12.25 -25.67
CA GLY A 260 -24.08 -11.90 -25.27
C GLY A 260 -24.42 -12.10 -23.79
N SER A 261 -23.49 -12.60 -22.98
CA SER A 261 -23.74 -12.86 -21.54
C SER A 261 -24.04 -11.61 -20.72
N LEU A 262 -23.75 -10.43 -21.27
CA LEU A 262 -23.98 -9.11 -20.64
C LEU A 262 -25.21 -8.38 -21.23
N ASP A 263 -25.81 -8.86 -22.32
CA ASP A 263 -26.85 -8.14 -23.04
C ASP A 263 -28.11 -7.90 -22.19
N THR A 264 -28.50 -8.89 -21.42
CA THR A 264 -29.63 -8.76 -20.48
C THR A 264 -29.33 -7.71 -19.42
N MET A 265 -28.15 -7.75 -18.83
CA MET A 265 -27.70 -6.74 -17.83
C MET A 265 -27.69 -5.33 -18.45
N TYR A 266 -27.14 -5.17 -19.66
CA TYR A 266 -27.08 -3.87 -20.32
C TYR A 266 -28.47 -3.32 -20.62
N ARG A 267 -29.41 -4.16 -21.09
CA ARG A 267 -30.78 -3.75 -21.32
C ARG A 267 -31.48 -3.33 -20.04
N GLU A 268 -31.45 -4.16 -19.00
CA GLU A 268 -32.11 -3.88 -17.72
C GLU A 268 -31.52 -2.63 -17.05
N LEU A 269 -30.18 -2.47 -17.03
CA LEU A 269 -29.54 -1.28 -16.52
C LEU A 269 -29.89 -0.03 -17.34
N SER A 270 -30.08 -0.16 -18.66
CA SER A 270 -30.54 0.94 -19.51
C SER A 270 -31.97 1.37 -19.14
N ASP A 271 -32.86 0.40 -18.94
CA ASP A 271 -34.25 0.67 -18.56
C ASP A 271 -34.32 1.34 -17.16
N TYR A 272 -33.59 0.83 -16.18
CA TYR A 272 -33.56 1.40 -14.83
C TYR A 272 -32.95 2.80 -14.78
N THR A 273 -31.86 3.01 -15.51
CA THR A 273 -31.14 4.28 -15.46
C THR A 273 -31.71 5.37 -16.37
N GLY A 274 -32.47 4.99 -17.39
CA GLY A 274 -32.89 5.88 -18.47
C GLY A 274 -31.76 6.33 -19.37
N LYS A 275 -30.56 5.70 -19.24
CA LYS A 275 -29.36 5.95 -20.03
C LYS A 275 -28.98 4.68 -20.79
N LYS A 276 -28.60 4.79 -22.06
CA LYS A 276 -28.07 3.66 -22.79
C LYS A 276 -26.80 3.11 -22.12
N ILE A 277 -26.87 1.90 -21.60
CA ILE A 277 -25.72 1.12 -21.11
C ILE A 277 -25.41 0.09 -22.21
N ALA A 278 -24.24 0.20 -22.83
CA ALA A 278 -23.85 -0.59 -23.99
C ALA A 278 -22.41 -1.14 -23.90
N SER A 279 -21.71 -0.83 -22.84
CA SER A 279 -20.32 -1.21 -22.67
C SER A 279 -19.99 -1.49 -21.20
N VAL A 280 -18.90 -2.22 -20.98
CA VAL A 280 -18.35 -2.42 -19.63
C VAL A 280 -17.92 -1.11 -18.96
N LEU A 281 -17.56 -0.09 -19.75
CA LEU A 281 -17.28 1.26 -19.26
C LEU A 281 -18.52 1.91 -18.65
N ASP A 282 -19.68 1.75 -19.30
CA ASP A 282 -20.95 2.29 -18.76
C ASP A 282 -21.28 1.63 -17.41
N VAL A 283 -21.04 0.31 -17.30
CA VAL A 283 -21.20 -0.44 -16.05
C VAL A 283 -20.23 0.07 -14.98
N GLU A 284 -18.97 0.31 -15.32
CA GLU A 284 -17.97 0.89 -14.40
C GLU A 284 -18.42 2.25 -13.88
N LEU A 285 -18.83 3.15 -14.76
CA LEU A 285 -19.27 4.50 -14.38
C LEU A 285 -20.51 4.48 -13.48
N LEU A 286 -21.45 3.57 -13.76
CA LEU A 286 -22.62 3.36 -12.91
C LEU A 286 -22.22 2.77 -11.56
N TYR A 287 -21.37 1.75 -11.53
CA TYR A 287 -20.88 1.17 -10.29
C TYR A 287 -20.18 2.20 -9.41
N ASN A 288 -19.33 3.03 -9.99
CA ASN A 288 -18.61 4.09 -9.27
C ASN A 288 -19.57 5.13 -8.67
N LEU A 289 -20.67 5.46 -9.34
CA LEU A 289 -21.69 6.35 -8.80
C LEU A 289 -22.42 5.72 -7.61
N LEU A 290 -22.93 4.48 -7.78
CA LEU A 290 -23.61 3.74 -6.70
C LEU A 290 -22.71 3.55 -5.48
N GLU A 291 -21.42 3.28 -5.70
CA GLU A 291 -20.43 3.16 -4.62
C GLU A 291 -20.29 4.47 -3.84
N ILE A 292 -20.24 5.63 -4.51
CA ILE A 292 -20.18 6.94 -3.86
C ILE A 292 -21.46 7.22 -3.09
N GLU A 293 -22.62 6.89 -3.64
CA GLU A 293 -23.91 7.04 -2.94
C GLU A 293 -23.94 6.25 -1.63
N VAL A 294 -23.50 4.98 -1.66
CA VAL A 294 -23.39 4.14 -0.46
C VAL A 294 -22.41 4.73 0.55
N LEU A 295 -21.24 5.19 0.09
CA LEU A 295 -20.23 5.81 0.96
C LEU A 295 -20.71 7.11 1.63
N ASN A 296 -21.74 7.77 1.05
CA ASN A 296 -22.40 8.94 1.60
C ASN A 296 -23.71 8.61 2.36
N ASN A 297 -23.94 7.32 2.68
CA ASN A 297 -25.12 6.82 3.40
C ASN A 297 -26.44 7.12 2.66
N LEU A 298 -26.41 7.25 1.34
CA LEU A 298 -27.62 7.40 0.52
C LEU A 298 -28.21 6.01 0.23
N LYS A 299 -29.54 5.92 0.28
CA LYS A 299 -30.24 4.65 0.04
C LYS A 299 -30.30 4.36 -1.44
N LEU A 300 -29.67 3.28 -1.88
CA LEU A 300 -29.74 2.87 -3.28
C LEU A 300 -31.19 2.53 -3.71
N PRO A 301 -31.53 2.74 -4.99
CA PRO A 301 -32.77 2.25 -5.58
C PRO A 301 -32.90 0.74 -5.44
N GLU A 302 -34.13 0.21 -5.37
CA GLU A 302 -34.38 -1.23 -5.15
C GLU A 302 -33.69 -2.12 -6.22
N TRP A 303 -33.71 -1.69 -7.48
CA TRP A 303 -33.06 -2.43 -8.58
C TRP A 303 -31.53 -2.54 -8.38
N ALA A 304 -30.91 -1.54 -7.77
CA ALA A 304 -29.46 -1.54 -7.55
C ALA A 304 -28.99 -2.66 -6.61
N LYS A 305 -29.85 -3.19 -5.74
CA LYS A 305 -29.53 -4.35 -4.90
C LYS A 305 -29.09 -5.58 -5.70
N ASN A 306 -29.64 -5.74 -6.92
CA ASN A 306 -29.31 -6.87 -7.80
C ASN A 306 -28.02 -6.62 -8.59
N TYR A 307 -27.59 -5.36 -8.74
CA TYR A 307 -26.49 -4.97 -9.62
C TYR A 307 -25.30 -4.35 -8.89
N PHE A 308 -25.46 -3.83 -7.68
CA PHE A 308 -24.34 -3.37 -6.86
C PHE A 308 -23.76 -4.53 -6.06
N ASN A 309 -22.95 -5.36 -6.72
CA ASN A 309 -22.42 -6.62 -6.19
C ASN A 309 -21.01 -6.90 -6.73
N ASN A 310 -20.43 -8.05 -6.33
CA ASN A 310 -19.07 -8.42 -6.72
C ASN A 310 -18.91 -8.58 -8.24
N ARG A 311 -19.91 -9.09 -8.97
CA ARG A 311 -19.85 -9.24 -10.42
C ARG A 311 -19.67 -7.89 -11.13
N THR A 312 -20.46 -6.89 -10.77
CA THR A 312 -20.32 -5.55 -11.36
C THR A 312 -19.06 -4.83 -10.90
N ARG A 313 -18.60 -5.11 -9.67
CA ARG A 313 -17.29 -4.65 -9.18
C ARG A 313 -16.14 -5.23 -10.00
N GLU A 314 -16.19 -6.51 -10.34
CA GLU A 314 -15.21 -7.16 -11.22
C GLU A 314 -15.26 -6.61 -12.64
N LEU A 315 -16.46 -6.38 -13.20
CA LEU A 315 -16.61 -5.73 -14.50
C LEU A 315 -16.03 -4.31 -14.50
N ALA A 316 -16.21 -3.56 -13.41
CA ALA A 316 -15.59 -2.24 -13.28
C ALA A 316 -14.04 -2.31 -13.22
N ALA A 317 -13.48 -3.31 -12.54
CA ALA A 317 -12.02 -3.54 -12.56
C ALA A 317 -11.53 -3.99 -13.95
N GLN A 318 -12.31 -4.82 -14.63
CA GLN A 318 -12.02 -5.26 -16.00
C GLN A 318 -12.05 -4.09 -16.99
N SER A 319 -12.99 -3.17 -16.86
CA SER A 319 -13.04 -1.94 -17.67
C SER A 319 -11.74 -1.16 -17.59
N LEU A 320 -11.21 -0.95 -16.37
CA LEU A 320 -9.92 -0.30 -16.17
C LEU A 320 -8.77 -1.09 -16.83
N ALA A 321 -8.82 -2.42 -16.79
CA ALA A 321 -7.78 -3.27 -17.38
C ALA A 321 -7.75 -3.23 -18.90
N LEU A 322 -8.89 -2.95 -19.58
CA LEU A 322 -8.97 -2.85 -21.04
C LEU A 322 -8.07 -1.76 -21.62
N PHE A 323 -7.75 -0.74 -20.84
CA PHE A 323 -6.83 0.32 -21.25
C PHE A 323 -5.38 -0.13 -21.40
N THR A 324 -5.04 -1.36 -20.97
CA THR A 324 -3.70 -1.95 -21.01
C THR A 324 -3.72 -3.43 -21.39
N SER A 325 -4.65 -3.83 -22.24
CA SER A 325 -4.87 -5.23 -22.63
C SER A 325 -3.70 -5.85 -23.37
N ASN A 326 -2.98 -5.06 -24.17
CA ASN A 326 -1.84 -5.53 -24.94
C ASN A 326 -0.56 -4.72 -24.68
N VAL A 327 0.56 -5.18 -25.21
CA VAL A 327 1.87 -4.54 -25.02
C VAL A 327 1.89 -3.11 -25.54
N MET A 328 1.24 -2.85 -26.70
CA MET A 328 1.24 -1.52 -27.31
C MET A 328 0.46 -0.50 -26.46
N GLN A 329 -0.69 -0.91 -25.93
CA GLN A 329 -1.43 -0.06 -25.00
C GLN A 329 -0.63 0.24 -23.72
N ARG A 330 0.07 -0.76 -23.16
CA ARG A 330 0.96 -0.57 -22.03
C ARG A 330 2.10 0.41 -22.37
N ARG A 331 2.71 0.22 -23.53
CA ARG A 331 3.81 1.07 -24.04
C ARG A 331 3.39 2.52 -24.20
N LEU A 332 2.25 2.78 -24.82
CA LEU A 332 1.82 4.15 -25.16
C LEU A 332 1.06 4.85 -24.02
N ARG A 333 0.44 4.09 -23.09
CA ARG A 333 -0.34 4.67 -21.99
C ARG A 333 0.43 4.74 -20.67
N GLY A 334 0.99 3.63 -20.20
CA GLY A 334 1.71 3.57 -18.92
C GLY A 334 3.22 3.79 -19.09
N GLY A 335 3.73 3.45 -20.26
CA GLY A 335 5.15 3.58 -20.58
C GLY A 335 5.74 4.98 -20.39
N PRO A 336 5.06 6.07 -20.76
CA PRO A 336 5.58 7.42 -20.52
C PRO A 336 5.85 7.73 -19.04
N LEU A 337 4.91 7.40 -18.13
CA LEU A 337 5.09 7.62 -16.71
C LEU A 337 6.18 6.70 -16.12
N LEU A 338 6.20 5.43 -16.54
CA LEU A 338 7.22 4.48 -16.11
C LEU A 338 8.62 4.93 -16.58
N LYS A 339 8.73 5.42 -17.83
CA LYS A 339 9.98 5.97 -18.38
C LYS A 339 10.43 7.21 -17.62
N ASP A 340 9.50 8.10 -17.26
CA ASP A 340 9.79 9.30 -16.47
C ASP A 340 10.35 8.92 -15.08
N ILE A 341 9.73 7.96 -14.40
CA ILE A 341 10.19 7.44 -13.11
C ILE A 341 11.61 6.87 -13.22
N LEU A 342 11.85 5.98 -14.18
CA LEU A 342 13.18 5.38 -14.40
C LEU A 342 14.23 6.43 -14.80
N THR A 343 13.86 7.41 -15.62
CA THR A 343 14.77 8.49 -16.03
C THR A 343 15.16 9.37 -14.84
N ASN A 344 14.23 9.68 -13.95
CA ASN A 344 14.52 10.44 -12.74
C ASN A 344 15.48 9.67 -11.81
N MET A 345 15.30 8.36 -11.66
CA MET A 345 16.22 7.51 -10.91
C MET A 345 17.60 7.44 -11.57
N TRP A 346 17.65 7.31 -12.89
CA TRP A 346 18.89 7.25 -13.64
C TRP A 346 19.69 8.55 -13.52
N THR A 347 19.01 9.70 -13.67
CA THR A 347 19.66 11.01 -13.52
C THR A 347 20.12 11.28 -12.09
N ARG A 348 19.38 10.74 -11.08
CA ARG A 348 19.80 10.78 -9.68
C ARG A 348 21.07 9.97 -9.45
N ARG A 349 21.12 8.73 -9.95
CA ARG A 349 22.32 7.88 -9.90
C ARG A 349 23.54 8.57 -10.49
N ASN A 350 23.37 9.26 -11.61
CA ASN A 350 24.47 9.93 -12.33
C ASN A 350 24.82 11.30 -11.73
N GLY A 351 24.18 11.72 -10.64
CA GLY A 351 24.45 13.01 -9.97
C GLY A 351 24.02 14.25 -10.78
N THR A 352 23.13 14.09 -11.78
CA THR A 352 22.60 15.19 -12.59
C THR A 352 21.21 15.65 -12.15
N ASN A 353 20.66 15.06 -11.09
CA ASN A 353 19.36 15.36 -10.51
C ASN A 353 19.43 15.38 -9.00
N ASP A 354 19.09 16.51 -8.39
CA ASP A 354 19.17 16.71 -6.94
C ASP A 354 17.89 16.37 -6.20
N HIS A 355 16.75 16.19 -6.90
CA HIS A 355 15.48 15.90 -6.24
C HIS A 355 15.55 14.57 -5.49
N LYS A 356 15.19 14.61 -4.20
CA LYS A 356 15.08 13.44 -3.34
C LYS A 356 13.73 12.75 -3.49
N MET A 357 12.66 13.53 -3.74
CA MET A 357 11.31 13.01 -3.80
C MET A 357 10.53 13.57 -4.98
N TYR A 358 9.78 12.70 -5.66
CA TYR A 358 8.77 13.03 -6.66
C TYR A 358 7.41 12.54 -6.21
N LEU A 359 6.41 13.38 -6.36
CA LEU A 359 5.01 13.05 -6.06
C LEU A 359 4.18 13.23 -7.33
N TYR A 360 3.38 12.21 -7.69
CA TYR A 360 2.45 12.23 -8.81
C TYR A 360 1.04 12.01 -8.30
N SER A 361 0.26 13.09 -8.21
CA SER A 361 -1.15 13.02 -7.81
C SER A 361 -2.01 12.64 -9.01
N ALA A 362 -2.63 11.47 -8.94
CA ALA A 362 -3.18 10.76 -10.08
C ALA A 362 -4.59 10.20 -9.83
N HIS A 363 -5.01 9.29 -10.71
CA HIS A 363 -6.30 8.61 -10.70
C HIS A 363 -6.14 7.09 -10.48
N ASP A 364 -7.26 6.40 -10.23
CA ASP A 364 -7.30 4.94 -10.20
C ASP A 364 -6.78 4.31 -11.50
N LEU A 365 -7.25 4.80 -12.65
CA LEU A 365 -6.79 4.33 -13.96
C LEU A 365 -5.28 4.51 -14.13
N THR A 366 -4.69 5.58 -13.60
CA THR A 366 -3.23 5.78 -13.66
C THR A 366 -2.49 4.69 -12.91
N LEU A 367 -2.93 4.36 -11.69
CA LEU A 367 -2.33 3.28 -10.90
C LEU A 367 -2.52 1.90 -11.54
N VAL A 368 -3.73 1.59 -12.04
CA VAL A 368 -3.98 0.35 -12.77
C VAL A 368 -3.07 0.27 -14.01
N THR A 369 -2.97 1.37 -14.75
CA THR A 369 -2.17 1.43 -15.96
C THR A 369 -0.68 1.16 -15.68
N ILE A 370 -0.09 1.84 -14.70
CA ILE A 370 1.33 1.66 -14.39
C ILE A 370 1.62 0.27 -13.82
N LEU A 371 0.78 -0.26 -12.93
CA LEU A 371 0.90 -1.62 -12.40
C LEU A 371 0.91 -2.66 -13.52
N ARG A 372 -0.06 -2.57 -14.45
CA ARG A 372 -0.15 -3.49 -15.57
C ARG A 372 0.97 -3.30 -16.59
N THR A 373 1.49 -2.09 -16.75
CA THR A 373 2.66 -1.81 -17.59
C THR A 373 3.92 -2.44 -17.02
N MET A 374 4.08 -2.47 -15.71
CA MET A 374 5.18 -3.18 -15.03
C MET A 374 5.06 -4.71 -15.06
N GLY A 375 3.94 -5.26 -15.57
CA GLY A 375 3.73 -6.70 -15.70
C GLY A 375 2.78 -7.32 -14.67
N PHE A 376 2.23 -6.55 -13.72
CA PHE A 376 1.24 -7.04 -12.75
C PHE A 376 -0.14 -7.13 -13.41
N THR A 377 -0.36 -8.15 -14.23
CA THR A 377 -1.56 -8.32 -15.07
C THR A 377 -2.52 -9.39 -14.58
N ASP A 378 -2.07 -10.26 -13.66
CA ASP A 378 -2.81 -11.45 -13.24
C ASP A 378 -4.00 -11.14 -12.34
N GLU A 379 -3.93 -10.01 -11.62
CA GLU A 379 -5.00 -9.55 -10.75
C GLU A 379 -5.70 -8.33 -11.34
N LEU A 380 -7.04 -8.34 -11.28
CA LEU A 380 -7.85 -7.16 -11.58
C LEU A 380 -7.84 -6.23 -10.35
N THR A 381 -7.20 -5.08 -10.51
CA THR A 381 -7.02 -4.13 -9.41
C THR A 381 -8.00 -2.96 -9.54
N ARG A 382 -8.65 -2.60 -8.42
CA ARG A 382 -9.34 -1.32 -8.23
C ARG A 382 -8.68 -0.60 -7.05
N PRO A 383 -7.68 0.27 -7.30
CA PRO A 383 -7.03 1.04 -6.24
C PRO A 383 -8.07 1.84 -5.45
N GLU A 384 -8.03 1.79 -4.14
CA GLU A 384 -8.90 2.60 -3.28
C GLU A 384 -8.45 4.07 -3.24
N TYR A 385 -9.27 4.97 -2.68
CA TYR A 385 -8.90 6.37 -2.50
C TYR A 385 -7.64 6.49 -1.63
N GLY A 386 -6.69 7.31 -2.08
CA GLY A 386 -5.40 7.45 -1.42
C GLY A 386 -4.46 6.25 -1.56
N ALA A 387 -4.77 5.27 -2.44
CA ALA A 387 -3.81 4.23 -2.81
C ALA A 387 -2.53 4.84 -3.37
N ALA A 388 -1.38 4.24 -3.05
CA ALA A 388 -0.08 4.75 -3.47
C ALA A 388 0.87 3.63 -3.92
N LEU A 389 1.56 3.87 -5.02
CA LEU A 389 2.66 3.06 -5.54
C LEU A 389 3.96 3.82 -5.28
N ILE A 390 4.89 3.18 -4.60
CA ILE A 390 6.12 3.78 -4.09
C ILE A 390 7.30 3.11 -4.74
N PHE A 391 8.20 3.89 -5.30
CA PHE A 391 9.48 3.47 -5.86
C PHE A 391 10.60 4.09 -5.05
N GLU A 392 11.53 3.29 -4.57
CA GLU A 392 12.66 3.72 -3.76
C GLU A 392 13.96 3.28 -4.44
N LEU A 393 14.86 4.22 -4.66
CA LEU A 393 16.20 3.98 -5.19
C LEU A 393 17.20 3.95 -4.03
N TYR A 394 17.90 2.84 -3.88
CA TYR A 394 18.96 2.67 -2.90
C TYR A 394 20.31 2.45 -3.59
N THR A 395 21.40 2.86 -2.97
CA THR A 395 22.70 2.29 -3.33
C THR A 395 22.77 0.86 -2.84
N THR A 396 23.47 -0.03 -3.54
CA THR A 396 23.77 -1.38 -3.02
C THR A 396 24.78 -1.30 -1.86
N ALA A 397 24.92 -2.36 -1.09
CA ALA A 397 25.88 -2.42 0.02
C ALA A 397 27.33 -2.14 -0.43
N GLY A 398 27.68 -2.43 -1.68
CA GLY A 398 28.98 -2.11 -2.28
C GLY A 398 29.13 -0.68 -2.79
N GLY A 399 28.06 0.10 -2.80
CA GLY A 399 28.05 1.51 -3.23
C GLY A 399 28.24 1.74 -4.75
N GLN A 400 28.37 0.69 -5.55
CA GLN A 400 28.61 0.80 -6.99
C GLN A 400 27.33 0.75 -7.81
N ASP A 401 26.37 -0.09 -7.40
CA ASP A 401 25.11 -0.29 -8.10
C ASP A 401 23.95 0.35 -7.34
N HIS A 402 22.81 0.42 -8.00
CA HIS A 402 21.58 0.95 -7.41
C HIS A 402 20.45 -0.07 -7.54
N GLU A 403 19.82 -0.39 -6.42
CA GLU A 403 18.63 -1.24 -6.37
C GLU A 403 17.35 -0.40 -6.31
N VAL A 404 16.30 -0.89 -6.92
CA VAL A 404 14.96 -0.30 -6.87
C VAL A 404 14.03 -1.22 -6.09
N ARG A 405 13.38 -0.66 -5.09
CA ARG A 405 12.30 -1.32 -4.35
C ARG A 405 10.97 -0.71 -4.71
N ILE A 406 10.00 -1.57 -4.95
CA ILE A 406 8.65 -1.14 -5.31
C ILE A 406 7.69 -1.66 -4.27
N SER A 407 6.81 -0.80 -3.79
CA SER A 407 5.78 -1.19 -2.83
C SER A 407 4.45 -0.49 -3.11
N TYR A 408 3.36 -1.12 -2.67
CA TYR A 408 2.01 -0.68 -2.91
C TYR A 408 1.20 -0.58 -1.63
N LEU A 409 0.58 0.57 -1.42
CA LEU A 409 -0.44 0.83 -0.40
C LEU A 409 -1.79 0.88 -1.10
N ASN A 410 -2.70 -0.06 -0.79
CA ASN A 410 -4.01 -0.09 -1.43
C ASN A 410 -4.95 1.04 -0.96
N ASN A 411 -4.73 1.54 0.26
CA ASN A 411 -5.47 2.67 0.85
C ASN A 411 -4.66 3.34 1.96
N THR A 412 -5.23 4.38 2.57
CA THR A 412 -4.58 5.14 3.65
C THR A 412 -4.61 4.43 5.02
N GLU A 413 -5.37 3.35 5.18
CA GLU A 413 -5.50 2.60 6.43
C GLU A 413 -4.51 1.43 6.50
N THR A 414 -4.05 0.94 5.34
CA THR A 414 -3.06 -0.15 5.23
C THR A 414 -1.75 0.27 5.90
N LYS A 415 -1.35 -0.39 6.99
CA LYS A 415 -0.16 0.00 7.76
C LYS A 415 1.17 -0.40 7.11
N VAL A 416 1.23 -1.53 6.45
CA VAL A 416 2.45 -2.07 5.84
C VAL A 416 2.29 -2.09 4.32
N PRO A 417 3.16 -1.41 3.56
CA PRO A 417 3.14 -1.52 2.11
C PRO A 417 3.38 -2.96 1.65
N ARG A 418 2.65 -3.41 0.63
CA ARG A 418 2.92 -4.69 -0.03
C ARG A 418 4.12 -4.53 -0.95
N VAL A 419 5.16 -5.34 -0.78
CA VAL A 419 6.29 -5.41 -1.69
C VAL A 419 5.83 -5.95 -3.04
N MET A 420 6.31 -5.32 -4.12
CA MET A 420 5.96 -5.64 -5.51
C MET A 420 7.19 -6.20 -6.22
N ASN A 421 7.29 -7.53 -6.32
CA ASN A 421 8.41 -8.18 -6.99
C ASN A 421 8.21 -8.21 -8.51
N VAL A 422 9.09 -7.57 -9.24
CA VAL A 422 9.03 -7.48 -10.71
C VAL A 422 9.55 -8.79 -11.31
N LYS A 423 8.72 -9.43 -12.13
CA LYS A 423 9.13 -10.66 -12.84
C LYS A 423 10.31 -10.36 -13.76
N GLY A 424 11.37 -11.15 -13.61
CA GLY A 424 12.63 -10.97 -14.38
C GLY A 424 13.62 -9.98 -13.75
N CYS A 425 13.34 -9.50 -12.52
CA CYS A 425 14.24 -8.71 -11.72
C CYS A 425 14.35 -9.32 -10.31
N GLU A 426 15.37 -10.10 -10.07
CA GLU A 426 15.61 -10.75 -8.76
C GLU A 426 16.18 -9.75 -7.74
N GLU A 427 15.99 -10.02 -6.46
CA GLU A 427 16.52 -9.18 -5.38
C GLU A 427 18.04 -9.40 -5.20
N PRO A 428 18.84 -8.32 -5.13
CA PRO A 428 18.46 -6.92 -5.30
C PRO A 428 18.09 -6.58 -6.75
N CYS A 429 16.90 -6.01 -6.95
CA CYS A 429 16.46 -5.62 -8.29
C CYS A 429 17.19 -4.36 -8.74
N LEU A 430 18.14 -4.49 -9.65
CA LEU A 430 18.98 -3.38 -10.10
C LEU A 430 18.23 -2.46 -11.09
N LEU A 431 18.53 -1.17 -11.01
CA LEU A 431 17.93 -0.14 -11.89
C LEU A 431 18.16 -0.47 -13.37
N GLU A 432 19.35 -0.92 -13.75
CA GLU A 432 19.68 -1.33 -15.11
C GLU A 432 18.85 -2.51 -15.59
N THR A 433 18.65 -3.49 -14.72
CA THR A 433 17.82 -4.67 -15.01
C THR A 433 16.40 -4.25 -15.35
N LEU A 434 15.83 -3.26 -14.63
CA LEU A 434 14.47 -2.77 -14.88
C LEU A 434 14.35 -2.10 -16.26
N PHE A 435 15.35 -1.36 -16.72
CA PHE A 435 15.35 -0.82 -18.08
C PHE A 435 15.27 -1.95 -19.13
N GLY A 436 16.00 -3.05 -18.94
CA GLY A 436 15.95 -4.22 -19.81
C GLY A 436 14.61 -4.95 -19.77
N VAL A 437 14.10 -5.24 -18.56
CA VAL A 437 12.83 -5.94 -18.35
C VAL A 437 11.65 -5.17 -18.95
N TRP A 438 11.65 -3.85 -18.83
CA TRP A 438 10.56 -3.00 -19.30
C TRP A 438 10.79 -2.36 -20.67
N GLU A 439 11.92 -2.65 -21.34
CA GLU A 439 12.20 -2.12 -22.70
C GLU A 439 11.00 -2.25 -23.65
N PRO A 440 10.28 -3.37 -23.72
CA PRO A 440 9.15 -3.52 -24.62
C PRO A 440 7.99 -2.54 -24.36
N VAL A 441 7.88 -2.00 -23.15
CA VAL A 441 6.81 -1.08 -22.73
C VAL A 441 7.29 0.37 -22.52
N LEU A 442 8.58 0.65 -22.74
CA LEU A 442 9.13 2.01 -22.67
C LEU A 442 9.16 2.63 -24.08
N PRO A 443 8.38 3.69 -24.39
CA PRO A 443 8.40 4.31 -25.70
C PRO A 443 9.74 5.01 -25.95
N GLN A 444 10.31 4.85 -27.15
CA GLN A 444 11.49 5.60 -27.55
C GLN A 444 11.10 7.02 -27.98
N ASP A 445 10.21 7.11 -28.98
CA ASP A 445 9.55 8.35 -29.40
C ASP A 445 8.04 8.15 -29.40
N TRP A 446 7.41 8.60 -28.30
CA TRP A 446 5.98 8.47 -28.12
C TRP A 446 5.16 9.12 -29.23
N ASN A 447 5.60 10.29 -29.74
CA ASN A 447 4.86 11.02 -30.77
C ASN A 447 4.83 10.23 -32.07
N SER A 448 5.97 9.72 -32.53
CA SER A 448 6.06 8.89 -33.73
C SER A 448 5.29 7.57 -33.58
N GLU A 449 5.43 6.92 -32.42
CA GLU A 449 4.77 5.63 -32.13
C GLU A 449 3.24 5.76 -32.03
N CYS A 450 2.70 6.93 -31.71
CA CYS A 450 1.26 7.21 -31.71
C CYS A 450 0.66 7.36 -33.12
N LEU A 451 1.45 7.64 -34.13
CA LEU A 451 0.99 7.85 -35.50
C LEU A 451 0.93 6.53 -36.29
N THR A 452 1.80 5.59 -35.97
CA THR A 452 1.89 4.27 -36.64
C THR A 452 0.91 3.25 -36.05
#